data_d17f71bb49c0f91c2e3a6042ecec7d0d
#
_entry.id   d17f71bb49c0f91c2e3a6042ecec7d0d
#
_cell.length_a   1.000
_cell.length_b   1.000
_cell.length_c   1.000
_cell.angle_alpha   90.00
_cell.angle_beta   90.00
_cell.angle_gamma   90.00
#
_symmetry.space_group_name_H-M   'P 1'
#
loop_
_entity.id
_entity.type
_entity.pdbx_description
1 polymer ?
#
loop_
_entity_poly.entity_id
_entity_poly.type
_entity_poly.pdbx_seq_one_letter_code
_entity_poly.pdbx_strand_id
1 'polypeptide(L)'
;LVEDMYQDLEVWYPYLRLKEEGYDVFAVGTGRSKVYRSKHGYEMPQELAVQEAAAKSFDAVVIPGGYAPDILRRYPEVNDFVKTLFSRGKVVASICHGGWILASADILKGKTVTGFFAIKDDMVHAGARFVDEEVVVDGNLITSRKPEDLPAFMKAVLKALK
;
A
#
# COMPACT_ATOMS: atom_id res chain seq x y z
N LEU A 1 -2.25 -0.21 -5.00
CA LEU A 1 -3.59 0.39 -4.98
C LEU A 1 -3.54 1.84 -5.46
N VAL A 2 -4.66 2.35 -5.98
CA VAL A 2 -4.79 3.74 -6.42
C VAL A 2 -6.20 4.27 -6.14
N GLU A 3 -6.29 5.57 -5.74
CA GLU A 3 -7.53 6.32 -5.59
C GLU A 3 -7.20 7.82 -5.69
N ASP A 4 -8.19 8.68 -5.84
CA ASP A 4 -7.97 10.13 -5.91
C ASP A 4 -7.15 10.67 -4.73
N MET A 5 -6.40 11.73 -4.97
CA MET A 5 -5.51 12.38 -4.00
C MET A 5 -4.35 11.50 -3.50
N TYR A 6 -3.93 10.53 -4.31
CA TYR A 6 -2.73 9.75 -4.01
C TYR A 6 -1.45 10.61 -4.03
N GLN A 7 -0.43 10.19 -3.31
CA GLN A 7 0.89 10.81 -3.39
C GLN A 7 1.60 10.31 -4.66
N ASP A 8 2.02 11.23 -5.52
CA ASP A 8 2.51 10.97 -6.87
C ASP A 8 3.62 9.92 -6.93
N LEU A 9 4.69 10.14 -6.16
CA LEU A 9 5.87 9.27 -6.18
C LEU A 9 5.58 7.89 -5.56
N GLU A 10 4.68 7.83 -4.57
CA GLU A 10 4.35 6.59 -3.86
C GLU A 10 3.48 5.64 -4.71
N VAL A 11 2.89 6.13 -5.79
CA VAL A 11 2.23 5.30 -6.82
C VAL A 11 3.19 5.06 -7.98
N TRP A 12 3.71 6.12 -8.60
CA TRP A 12 4.44 6.00 -9.86
C TRP A 12 5.80 5.33 -9.73
N TYR A 13 6.56 5.64 -8.69
CA TYR A 13 7.87 5.01 -8.52
C TYR A 13 7.78 3.49 -8.29
N PRO A 14 6.96 2.97 -7.36
CA PRO A 14 6.77 1.52 -7.23
C PRO A 14 6.22 0.87 -8.50
N TYR A 15 5.26 1.51 -9.18
CA TYR A 15 4.65 0.98 -10.40
C TYR A 15 5.69 0.79 -11.51
N LEU A 16 6.51 1.81 -11.78
CA LEU A 16 7.55 1.74 -12.81
C LEU A 16 8.71 0.84 -12.37
N ARG A 17 9.12 0.91 -11.11
CA ARG A 17 10.24 0.13 -10.58
C ARG A 17 9.98 -1.38 -10.61
N LEU A 18 8.76 -1.81 -10.31
CA LEU A 18 8.37 -3.21 -10.42
C LEU A 18 8.30 -3.66 -11.89
N LYS A 19 7.78 -2.83 -12.79
CA LYS A 19 7.78 -3.11 -14.24
C LYS A 19 9.21 -3.24 -14.80
N GLU A 20 10.13 -2.38 -14.36
CA GLU A 20 11.55 -2.45 -14.73
C GLU A 20 12.19 -3.78 -14.33
N GLU A 21 11.80 -4.35 -13.19
CA GLU A 21 12.25 -5.69 -12.73
C GLU A 21 11.52 -6.86 -13.42
N GLY A 22 10.59 -6.57 -14.34
CA GLY A 22 9.89 -7.59 -15.13
C GLY A 22 8.63 -8.16 -14.51
N TYR A 23 8.09 -7.54 -13.44
CA TYR A 23 6.82 -7.97 -12.86
C TYR A 23 5.61 -7.46 -13.66
N ASP A 24 4.54 -8.25 -13.68
CA ASP A 24 3.23 -7.79 -14.13
C ASP A 24 2.59 -6.91 -13.05
N VAL A 25 2.44 -5.62 -13.35
CA VAL A 25 1.98 -4.60 -12.39
C VAL A 25 0.68 -3.98 -12.85
N PHE A 26 -0.29 -3.89 -11.96
CA PHE A 26 -1.61 -3.33 -12.23
C PHE A 26 -1.95 -2.21 -11.25
N ALA A 27 -2.44 -1.09 -11.77
CA ALA A 27 -3.06 -0.05 -10.96
C ALA A 27 -4.50 -0.49 -10.59
N VAL A 28 -4.67 -0.86 -9.32
CA VAL A 28 -5.94 -1.38 -8.80
C VAL A 28 -6.67 -0.28 -8.03
N GLY A 29 -7.84 0.12 -8.53
CA GLY A 29 -8.69 1.14 -7.92
C GLY A 29 -9.97 0.56 -7.30
N THR A 30 -10.78 1.44 -6.71
CA THR A 30 -12.07 1.08 -6.10
C THR A 30 -13.15 0.70 -7.12
N GLY A 31 -12.94 0.97 -8.41
CA GLY A 31 -13.96 0.83 -9.45
C GLY A 31 -14.87 2.05 -9.62
N ARG A 32 -14.69 3.10 -8.78
CA ARG A 32 -15.48 4.33 -8.83
C ARG A 32 -15.18 5.18 -10.07
N SER A 33 -13.95 5.14 -10.57
CA SER A 33 -13.50 5.91 -11.72
C SER A 33 -12.61 5.06 -12.64
N LYS A 34 -12.53 5.47 -13.90
CA LYS A 34 -11.57 4.89 -14.87
C LYS A 34 -10.17 5.52 -14.76
N VAL A 35 -10.08 6.68 -14.14
CA VAL A 35 -8.84 7.43 -13.94
C VAL A 35 -8.89 8.11 -12.58
N TYR A 36 -7.82 8.00 -11.82
CA TYR A 36 -7.65 8.67 -10.53
C TYR A 36 -6.58 9.74 -10.64
N ARG A 37 -6.72 10.81 -9.88
CA ARG A 37 -5.79 11.95 -9.90
C ARG A 37 -5.03 12.08 -8.59
N SER A 38 -3.73 12.29 -8.72
CA SER A 38 -2.88 12.57 -7.55
C SER A 38 -3.24 13.92 -6.91
N LYS A 39 -2.68 14.17 -5.74
CA LYS A 39 -2.81 15.46 -5.08
C LYS A 39 -2.22 16.65 -5.89
N HIS A 40 -1.39 16.38 -6.88
CA HIS A 40 -0.85 17.39 -7.82
C HIS A 40 -1.47 17.31 -9.22
N GLY A 41 -2.52 16.48 -9.41
CA GLY A 41 -3.27 16.40 -10.66
C GLY A 41 -2.72 15.39 -11.67
N TYR A 42 -1.70 14.60 -11.34
CA TYR A 42 -1.17 13.58 -12.25
C TYR A 42 -2.12 12.38 -12.31
N GLU A 43 -2.45 11.93 -13.50
CA GLU A 43 -3.45 10.90 -13.72
C GLU A 43 -2.85 9.49 -13.71
N MET A 44 -3.55 8.55 -13.05
CA MET A 44 -3.28 7.12 -13.11
C MET A 44 -4.55 6.41 -13.58
N PRO A 45 -4.53 5.79 -14.78
CA PRO A 45 -5.64 4.95 -15.23
C PRO A 45 -5.84 3.74 -14.31
N GLN A 46 -7.10 3.41 -13.99
CA GLN A 46 -7.43 2.16 -13.35
C GLN A 46 -7.29 1.01 -14.37
N GLU A 47 -6.42 0.06 -14.10
CA GLU A 47 -6.25 -1.14 -14.93
C GLU A 47 -7.15 -2.28 -14.46
N LEU A 48 -7.43 -2.35 -13.15
CA LEU A 48 -8.39 -3.30 -12.56
C LEU A 48 -9.20 -2.61 -11.46
N ALA A 49 -10.46 -2.97 -11.33
CA ALA A 49 -11.20 -2.72 -10.10
C ALA A 49 -10.81 -3.74 -9.03
N VAL A 50 -10.92 -3.38 -7.75
CA VAL A 50 -10.55 -4.27 -6.65
C VAL A 50 -11.33 -5.59 -6.67
N GLN A 51 -12.58 -5.59 -7.12
CA GLN A 51 -13.40 -6.80 -7.28
C GLN A 51 -12.82 -7.74 -8.32
N GLU A 52 -12.29 -7.21 -9.43
CA GLU A 52 -11.60 -7.96 -10.47
C GLU A 52 -10.25 -8.48 -9.98
N ALA A 53 -9.53 -7.65 -9.22
CA ALA A 53 -8.26 -8.02 -8.61
C ALA A 53 -8.43 -9.14 -7.57
N ALA A 54 -9.49 -9.11 -6.77
CA ALA A 54 -9.78 -10.14 -5.76
C ALA A 54 -9.99 -11.54 -6.36
N ALA A 55 -10.40 -11.62 -7.63
CA ALA A 55 -10.55 -12.88 -8.36
C ALA A 55 -9.24 -13.42 -8.95
N LYS A 56 -8.14 -12.68 -8.85
CA LYS A 56 -6.83 -13.02 -9.40
C LYS A 56 -5.84 -13.36 -8.28
N SER A 57 -4.72 -13.98 -8.66
CA SER A 57 -3.58 -14.22 -7.76
C SER A 57 -2.55 -13.12 -7.93
N PHE A 58 -2.12 -12.54 -6.81
CA PHE A 58 -1.03 -11.58 -6.74
C PHE A 58 0.02 -12.03 -5.73
N ASP A 59 1.28 -11.69 -5.97
CA ASP A 59 2.38 -11.96 -5.06
C ASP A 59 2.62 -10.79 -4.09
N ALA A 60 2.14 -9.61 -4.45
CA ALA A 60 2.24 -8.43 -3.60
C ALA A 60 1.09 -7.44 -3.82
N VAL A 61 0.88 -6.59 -2.82
CA VAL A 61 0.14 -5.33 -2.94
C VAL A 61 0.98 -4.19 -2.38
N VAL A 62 1.07 -3.09 -3.15
CA VAL A 62 1.68 -1.83 -2.69
C VAL A 62 0.57 -0.83 -2.41
N ILE A 63 0.63 -0.23 -1.22
CA ILE A 63 -0.37 0.70 -0.69
C ILE A 63 0.28 2.06 -0.52
N PRO A 64 0.00 3.02 -1.39
CA PRO A 64 0.54 4.38 -1.30
C PRO A 64 -0.18 5.20 -0.23
N GLY A 65 0.37 6.36 0.06
CA GLY A 65 -0.24 7.37 0.90
C GLY A 65 -0.87 8.53 0.11
N GLY A 66 -0.64 9.75 0.57
CA GLY A 66 -1.46 10.89 0.23
C GLY A 66 -2.75 10.87 1.03
N TYR A 67 -3.85 11.37 0.46
CA TYR A 67 -5.19 11.26 1.05
C TYR A 67 -5.94 10.01 0.56
N ALA A 68 -5.48 9.39 -0.53
CA ALA A 68 -6.11 8.20 -1.11
C ALA A 68 -6.44 7.08 -0.10
N PRO A 69 -5.60 6.76 0.91
CA PRO A 69 -5.94 5.75 1.92
C PRO A 69 -7.22 6.03 2.71
N ASP A 70 -7.54 7.31 2.96
CA ASP A 70 -8.81 7.67 3.61
C ASP A 70 -10.01 7.26 2.75
N ILE A 71 -9.91 7.44 1.44
CA ILE A 71 -10.98 7.06 0.51
C ILE A 71 -11.01 5.54 0.33
N LEU A 72 -9.86 4.92 0.07
CA LEU A 72 -9.73 3.47 -0.13
C LEU A 72 -10.31 2.66 1.02
N ARG A 73 -10.02 3.05 2.28
CA ARG A 73 -10.47 2.32 3.48
C ARG A 73 -11.99 2.30 3.66
N ARG A 74 -12.72 3.20 3.00
CA ARG A 74 -14.19 3.26 3.03
C ARG A 74 -14.84 2.09 2.27
N TYR A 75 -14.06 1.38 1.45
CA TYR A 75 -14.51 0.24 0.65
C TYR A 75 -14.08 -1.06 1.33
N PRO A 76 -15.04 -1.84 1.92
CA PRO A 76 -14.72 -3.11 2.57
C PRO A 76 -13.94 -4.06 1.66
N GLU A 77 -14.22 -4.07 0.36
CA GLU A 77 -13.56 -4.92 -0.63
C GLU A 77 -12.04 -4.64 -0.74
N VAL A 78 -11.63 -3.39 -0.54
CA VAL A 78 -10.20 -3.02 -0.50
C VAL A 78 -9.54 -3.59 0.75
N ASN A 79 -10.18 -3.44 1.91
CA ASN A 79 -9.66 -3.93 3.17
C ASN A 79 -9.58 -5.47 3.17
N ASP A 80 -10.61 -6.15 2.65
CA ASP A 80 -10.67 -7.60 2.53
C ASP A 80 -9.63 -8.14 1.53
N PHE A 81 -9.39 -7.44 0.42
CA PHE A 81 -8.36 -7.78 -0.54
C PHE A 81 -6.97 -7.75 0.11
N VAL A 82 -6.63 -6.69 0.85
CA VAL A 82 -5.36 -6.57 1.56
C VAL A 82 -5.23 -7.63 2.66
N LYS A 83 -6.28 -7.83 3.46
CA LYS A 83 -6.33 -8.88 4.50
C LYS A 83 -6.12 -10.28 3.92
N THR A 84 -6.75 -10.56 2.78
CA THR A 84 -6.63 -11.85 2.10
C THR A 84 -5.21 -12.11 1.61
N LEU A 85 -4.56 -11.13 0.98
CA LEU A 85 -3.17 -11.27 0.55
C LEU A 85 -2.24 -11.47 1.75
N PHE A 86 -2.41 -10.67 2.81
CA PHE A 86 -1.62 -10.81 4.03
C PHE A 86 -1.74 -12.20 4.64
N SER A 87 -2.97 -12.72 4.80
CA SER A 87 -3.23 -14.04 5.40
C SER A 87 -2.70 -15.22 4.56
N ARG A 88 -2.55 -15.01 3.26
CA ARG A 88 -1.93 -15.96 2.33
C ARG A 88 -0.40 -15.87 2.27
N GLY A 89 0.22 -15.07 3.14
CA GLY A 89 1.67 -14.87 3.17
C GLY A 89 2.22 -14.05 2.01
N LYS A 90 1.36 -13.38 1.23
CA LYS A 90 1.78 -12.50 0.15
C LYS A 90 2.32 -11.18 0.69
N VAL A 91 3.22 -10.54 -0.04
CA VAL A 91 3.83 -9.29 0.39
C VAL A 91 2.78 -8.17 0.44
N VAL A 92 2.63 -7.57 1.62
CA VAL A 92 1.83 -6.35 1.81
C VAL A 92 2.79 -5.22 2.14
N ALA A 93 2.93 -4.27 1.24
CA ALA A 93 3.85 -3.16 1.36
C ALA A 93 3.09 -1.84 1.43
N SER A 94 3.32 -1.03 2.46
CA SER A 94 2.60 0.22 2.70
C SER A 94 3.57 1.35 3.01
N ILE A 95 3.30 2.52 2.49
CA ILE A 95 4.09 3.72 2.76
C ILE A 95 3.20 4.89 3.19
N CYS A 96 3.76 5.76 4.04
CA CYS A 96 3.14 7.03 4.45
C CYS A 96 1.78 6.79 5.16
N HIS A 97 0.70 7.43 4.68
CA HIS A 97 -0.66 7.25 5.20
C HIS A 97 -1.30 5.91 4.79
N GLY A 98 -0.64 5.12 3.95
CA GLY A 98 -1.12 3.78 3.58
C GLY A 98 -1.36 2.86 4.78
N GLY A 99 -0.72 3.13 5.93
CA GLY A 99 -0.94 2.42 7.19
C GLY A 99 -2.40 2.42 7.66
N TRP A 100 -3.22 3.38 7.26
CA TRP A 100 -4.66 3.37 7.54
C TRP A 100 -5.40 2.17 6.94
N ILE A 101 -4.96 1.70 5.76
CA ILE A 101 -5.52 0.50 5.15
C ILE A 101 -5.15 -0.74 5.97
N LEU A 102 -3.91 -0.81 6.48
CA LEU A 102 -3.46 -1.91 7.34
C LEU A 102 -4.28 -2.00 8.62
N ALA A 103 -4.60 -0.84 9.22
CA ALA A 103 -5.46 -0.75 10.40
C ALA A 103 -6.89 -1.22 10.08
N SER A 104 -7.46 -0.77 8.95
CA SER A 104 -8.81 -1.17 8.52
C SER A 104 -8.91 -2.62 8.08
N ALA A 105 -7.83 -3.20 7.54
CA ALA A 105 -7.71 -4.62 7.21
C ALA A 105 -7.49 -5.50 8.47
N ASP A 106 -7.31 -4.92 9.65
CA ASP A 106 -7.11 -5.63 10.92
C ASP A 106 -5.88 -6.57 10.88
N ILE A 107 -4.75 -6.08 10.35
CA ILE A 107 -3.51 -6.89 10.21
C ILE A 107 -2.32 -6.32 11.00
N LEU A 108 -2.55 -5.30 11.83
CA LEU A 108 -1.48 -4.62 12.59
C LEU A 108 -1.19 -5.23 13.96
N LYS A 109 -2.10 -6.02 14.53
CA LYS A 109 -1.97 -6.54 15.88
C LYS A 109 -0.68 -7.36 16.06
N GLY A 110 0.17 -6.91 16.99
CA GLY A 110 1.44 -7.56 17.32
C GLY A 110 2.56 -7.34 16.28
N LYS A 111 2.33 -6.51 15.25
CA LYS A 111 3.33 -6.19 14.24
C LYS A 111 4.18 -5.00 14.62
N THR A 112 5.45 -5.05 14.26
CA THR A 112 6.34 -3.88 14.30
C THR A 112 6.26 -3.17 12.96
N VAL A 113 5.96 -1.87 12.99
CA VAL A 113 5.70 -1.09 11.78
C VAL A 113 6.26 0.32 11.87
N THR A 114 6.39 0.95 10.73
CA THR A 114 6.57 2.40 10.58
C THR A 114 5.51 2.98 9.65
N GLY A 115 5.45 4.29 9.54
CA GLY A 115 4.52 5.00 8.67
C GLY A 115 4.70 6.51 8.82
N PHE A 116 3.86 7.29 8.17
CA PHE A 116 3.88 8.73 8.37
C PHE A 116 3.53 9.06 9.82
N PHE A 117 4.30 9.96 10.43
CA PHE A 117 4.21 10.21 11.88
C PHE A 117 2.81 10.62 12.35
N ALA A 118 2.02 11.30 11.50
CA ALA A 118 0.68 11.78 11.85
C ALA A 118 -0.34 10.65 12.06
N ILE A 119 -0.08 9.43 11.57
CA ILE A 119 -0.96 8.27 11.77
C ILE A 119 -0.41 7.26 12.79
N LYS A 120 0.65 7.63 13.51
CA LYS A 120 1.27 6.77 14.53
C LYS A 120 0.24 6.25 15.53
N ASP A 121 -0.58 7.15 16.08
CA ASP A 121 -1.56 6.79 17.11
C ASP A 121 -2.61 5.82 16.58
N ASP A 122 -3.06 6.00 15.33
CA ASP A 122 -3.99 5.08 14.68
C ASP A 122 -3.41 3.67 14.56
N MET A 123 -2.14 3.55 14.17
CA MET A 123 -1.47 2.26 14.03
C MET A 123 -1.21 1.59 15.40
N VAL A 124 -0.84 2.38 16.42
CA VAL A 124 -0.66 1.89 17.79
C VAL A 124 -1.99 1.42 18.37
N HIS A 125 -3.07 2.17 18.19
CA HIS A 125 -4.41 1.76 18.65
C HIS A 125 -4.93 0.52 17.92
N ALA A 126 -4.48 0.29 16.67
CA ALA A 126 -4.73 -0.95 15.94
C ALA A 126 -3.84 -2.13 16.40
N GLY A 127 -3.01 -1.93 17.43
CA GLY A 127 -2.22 -2.99 18.07
C GLY A 127 -0.80 -3.16 17.56
N ALA A 128 -0.27 -2.21 16.78
CA ALA A 128 1.11 -2.24 16.30
C ALA A 128 2.10 -1.67 17.30
N ARG A 129 3.34 -2.13 17.24
CA ARG A 129 4.51 -1.45 17.78
C ARG A 129 5.08 -0.51 16.72
N PHE A 130 4.90 0.77 16.90
CA PHE A 130 5.41 1.77 15.96
C PHE A 130 6.86 2.15 16.27
N VAL A 131 7.71 2.17 15.24
CA VAL A 131 9.11 2.64 15.30
C VAL A 131 9.36 3.66 14.19
N ASP A 132 10.27 4.59 14.42
CA ASP A 132 10.65 5.61 13.43
C ASP A 132 11.89 5.16 12.67
N GLU A 133 11.66 4.31 11.66
CA GLU A 133 12.68 3.78 10.77
C GLU A 133 12.27 4.00 9.31
N GLU A 134 13.23 4.16 8.40
CA GLU A 134 12.92 4.38 6.98
C GLU A 134 12.14 3.22 6.36
N VAL A 135 12.43 1.98 6.80
CA VAL A 135 11.73 0.75 6.39
C VAL A 135 11.69 -0.22 7.56
N VAL A 136 10.55 -0.83 7.78
CA VAL A 136 10.38 -1.96 8.69
C VAL A 136 9.83 -3.16 7.92
N VAL A 137 10.45 -4.32 8.13
CA VAL A 137 9.99 -5.61 7.59
C VAL A 137 9.63 -6.51 8.76
N ASP A 138 8.36 -6.91 8.84
CA ASP A 138 7.85 -7.84 9.84
C ASP A 138 7.09 -8.99 9.15
N GLY A 139 7.81 -10.07 8.86
CA GLY A 139 7.28 -11.16 8.03
C GLY A 139 7.02 -10.70 6.60
N ASN A 140 5.78 -10.86 6.14
CA ASN A 140 5.33 -10.41 4.83
C ASN A 140 4.77 -8.97 4.80
N LEU A 141 4.86 -8.24 5.93
CA LEU A 141 4.48 -6.83 6.02
C LEU A 141 5.72 -5.94 5.91
N ILE A 142 5.68 -5.00 4.97
CA ILE A 142 6.75 -4.01 4.75
C ILE A 142 6.13 -2.62 4.87
N THR A 143 6.70 -1.79 5.74
CA THR A 143 6.19 -0.43 5.96
C THR A 143 7.29 0.60 5.83
N SER A 144 6.92 1.82 5.40
CA SER A 144 7.83 2.96 5.21
C SER A 144 7.12 4.28 5.52
N ARG A 145 7.85 5.39 5.67
CA ARG A 145 7.32 6.62 6.25
C ARG A 145 6.84 7.65 5.24
N LYS A 146 7.59 7.89 4.18
CA LYS A 146 7.44 9.07 3.32
C LYS A 146 8.17 8.90 1.98
N PRO A 147 7.93 9.78 0.98
CA PRO A 147 8.52 9.64 -0.35
C PRO A 147 10.04 9.53 -0.38
N GLU A 148 10.74 10.20 0.53
CA GLU A 148 12.22 10.15 0.59
C GLU A 148 12.74 8.74 0.92
N ASP A 149 11.94 7.92 1.58
CA ASP A 149 12.27 6.54 1.94
C ASP A 149 11.99 5.53 0.82
N LEU A 150 11.38 5.95 -0.30
CA LEU A 150 10.99 5.07 -1.41
C LEU A 150 12.14 4.19 -1.96
N PRO A 151 13.38 4.66 -2.09
CA PRO A 151 14.47 3.79 -2.55
C PRO A 151 14.74 2.60 -1.61
N ALA A 152 14.74 2.83 -0.29
CA ALA A 152 14.92 1.78 0.71
C ALA A 152 13.69 0.86 0.75
N PHE A 153 12.47 1.44 0.71
CA PHE A 153 11.21 0.71 0.65
C PHE A 153 11.16 -0.26 -0.53
N MET A 154 11.46 0.21 -1.74
CA MET A 154 11.41 -0.65 -2.93
C MET A 154 12.51 -1.71 -2.96
N LYS A 155 13.69 -1.45 -2.38
CA LYS A 155 14.71 -2.49 -2.18
C LYS A 155 14.19 -3.62 -1.28
N ALA A 156 13.49 -3.28 -0.20
CA ALA A 156 12.89 -4.26 0.70
C ALA A 156 11.79 -5.07 0.02
N VAL A 157 10.89 -4.39 -0.73
CA VAL A 157 9.82 -5.04 -1.50
C VAL A 157 10.40 -6.04 -2.53
N LEU A 158 11.37 -5.59 -3.34
CA LEU A 158 12.00 -6.46 -4.35
C LEU A 158 12.75 -7.64 -3.73
N LYS A 159 13.36 -7.46 -2.56
CA LYS A 159 14.00 -8.56 -1.82
C LYS A 159 12.98 -9.59 -1.34
N ALA A 160 11.81 -9.16 -0.92
CA ALA A 160 10.75 -10.05 -0.44
C ALA A 160 10.01 -10.80 -1.57
N LEU A 161 10.11 -10.31 -2.82
CA LEU A 161 9.52 -10.93 -4.01
C LEU A 161 10.44 -11.97 -4.69
N LYS A 162 11.71 -12.03 -4.30
CA LYS A 162 12.69 -13.02 -4.80
C LYS A 162 12.66 -14.28 -3.95
#